data_2be4ff60c632d7204236330e83497f8d
#
_entry.id   2be4ff60c632d7204236330e83497f8d
#
_cell.length_a   1.000
_cell.length_b   1.000
_cell.length_c   1.000
_cell.angle_alpha   90.00
_cell.angle_beta   90.00
_cell.angle_gamma   90.00
#
_symmetry.space_group_name_H-M   'P 1'
#
loop_
_entity.id
_entity.type
_entity.pdbx_description
1 polymer ?
#
loop_
_entity_poly.entity_id
_entity_poly.type
_entity_poly.pdbx_seq_one_letter_code
_entity_poly.pdbx_strand_id
1 'polypeptide(L)'
;MIKMQNVKKSFGKTEVLKDISLNINQGEIYGLIGHSGAGKSTLLRCINALEDYNEGSIKVMDKEVKLLSEKGKRELRKELGMIFQGFNLLSRKNVFQNVALPLEVWGYDKAFINKRVNELLEIVGLSEKAKSTPAELSGGQKQRVAIARALALEPKILLCDEATSALDPKTTKDILSLLEDINKKLGITIVVVTHQMEVVKQICQKVALLQGGVLVAEGKAEEVFLRPEVSLKKFLGELDDDTLPREGVNIKLFFPSDSSENALITKMARELNIDFSIVGGKLEKFRDKVLGTLTININEKDREEVMKYLSAKDIILEVL
;
A
#
# COMPACT_ATOMS: atom_id res chain seq x y z
N MET A 1 -11.00 -5.76 -11.13
CA MET A 1 -10.44 -7.04 -10.65
C MET A 1 -11.06 -7.46 -9.33
N ILE A 2 -11.09 -6.58 -8.31
CA ILE A 2 -11.84 -6.77 -7.07
C ILE A 2 -12.83 -5.62 -6.94
N LYS A 3 -14.12 -5.92 -6.70
CA LYS A 3 -15.17 -4.92 -6.48
C LYS A 3 -15.90 -5.25 -5.18
N MET A 4 -16.04 -4.26 -4.33
CA MET A 4 -16.76 -4.36 -3.06
C MET A 4 -17.84 -3.29 -3.01
N GLN A 5 -19.02 -3.67 -2.52
CA GLN A 5 -20.17 -2.79 -2.39
C GLN A 5 -20.87 -3.03 -1.06
N ASN A 6 -20.90 -1.99 -0.23
CA ASN A 6 -21.58 -1.94 1.07
C ASN A 6 -21.28 -3.15 1.97
N VAL A 7 -20.01 -3.57 2.01
CA VAL A 7 -19.57 -4.76 2.76
C VAL A 7 -19.58 -4.49 4.25
N LYS A 8 -20.31 -5.33 5.00
CA LYS A 8 -20.37 -5.30 6.46
C LYS A 8 -19.92 -6.63 7.05
N LYS A 9 -19.16 -6.57 8.14
CA LYS A 9 -18.72 -7.75 8.90
C LYS A 9 -18.76 -7.48 10.39
N SER A 10 -19.40 -8.38 11.12
CA SER A 10 -19.43 -8.38 12.58
C SER A 10 -18.94 -9.71 13.13
N PHE A 11 -18.30 -9.66 14.29
CA PHE A 11 -17.98 -10.81 15.14
C PHE A 11 -18.79 -10.67 16.45
N GLY A 12 -19.84 -11.46 16.57
CA GLY A 12 -20.81 -11.30 17.66
C GLY A 12 -21.45 -9.90 17.61
N LYS A 13 -21.24 -9.09 18.67
CA LYS A 13 -21.78 -7.73 18.76
C LYS A 13 -20.81 -6.65 18.22
N THR A 14 -19.59 -7.03 17.86
CA THR A 14 -18.56 -6.07 17.40
C THR A 14 -18.62 -5.95 15.89
N GLU A 15 -19.00 -4.79 15.39
CA GLU A 15 -18.99 -4.46 13.97
C GLU A 15 -17.57 -4.01 13.56
N VAL A 16 -16.90 -4.82 12.72
CA VAL A 16 -15.52 -4.63 12.29
C VAL A 16 -15.44 -3.94 10.93
N LEU A 17 -16.34 -4.27 10.00
CA LEU A 17 -16.54 -3.59 8.72
C LEU A 17 -17.96 -3.08 8.68
N LYS A 18 -18.15 -1.78 8.44
CA LYS A 18 -19.45 -1.12 8.60
C LYS A 18 -20.14 -0.77 7.29
N ASP A 19 -19.40 -0.39 6.29
CA ASP A 19 -19.91 -0.07 4.94
C ASP A 19 -18.72 0.15 4.00
N ILE A 20 -18.09 -0.93 3.56
CA ILE A 20 -16.91 -0.85 2.73
C ILE A 20 -17.30 -0.99 1.26
N SER A 21 -17.04 0.07 0.49
CA SER A 21 -17.18 0.07 -0.96
C SER A 21 -15.87 0.54 -1.58
N LEU A 22 -15.22 -0.30 -2.40
CA LEU A 22 -13.97 0.04 -3.10
C LEU A 22 -13.81 -0.77 -4.38
N ASN A 23 -12.93 -0.32 -5.26
CA ASN A 23 -12.63 -0.98 -6.51
C ASN A 23 -11.13 -1.04 -6.78
N ILE A 24 -10.60 -2.25 -6.97
CA ILE A 24 -9.19 -2.52 -7.28
C ILE A 24 -9.11 -3.01 -8.73
N ASN A 25 -8.34 -2.31 -9.57
CA ASN A 25 -8.19 -2.64 -10.97
C ASN A 25 -7.17 -3.76 -11.18
N GLN A 26 -7.18 -4.36 -12.36
CA GLN A 26 -6.20 -5.37 -12.75
C GLN A 26 -4.81 -4.74 -12.91
N GLY A 27 -3.77 -5.44 -12.43
CA GLY A 27 -2.38 -5.00 -12.51
C GLY A 27 -2.01 -3.87 -11.56
N GLU A 28 -2.95 -3.41 -10.73
CA GLU A 28 -2.73 -2.32 -9.78
C GLU A 28 -2.06 -2.82 -8.49
N ILE A 29 -1.16 -2.02 -7.91
CA ILE A 29 -0.70 -2.18 -6.54
C ILE A 29 -1.53 -1.25 -5.65
N TYR A 30 -2.42 -1.82 -4.86
CA TYR A 30 -3.38 -1.12 -4.03
C TYR A 30 -3.03 -1.24 -2.55
N GLY A 31 -2.86 -0.10 -1.86
CA GLY A 31 -2.60 -0.03 -0.44
C GLY A 31 -3.88 0.08 0.38
N LEU A 32 -4.09 -0.82 1.33
CA LEU A 32 -5.11 -0.70 2.36
C LEU A 32 -4.44 -0.32 3.66
N ILE A 33 -4.58 0.94 4.08
CA ILE A 33 -3.89 1.51 5.23
C ILE A 33 -4.84 1.77 6.41
N GLY A 34 -4.29 1.89 7.61
CA GLY A 34 -5.05 2.16 8.82
C GLY A 34 -4.36 1.65 10.07
N HIS A 35 -4.80 2.09 11.24
CA HIS A 35 -4.28 1.61 12.53
C HIS A 35 -4.55 0.12 12.76
N SER A 36 -3.85 -0.47 13.74
CA SER A 36 -4.17 -1.82 14.21
C SER A 36 -5.63 -1.89 14.67
N GLY A 37 -6.32 -2.99 14.33
CA GLY A 37 -7.73 -3.15 14.65
C GLY A 37 -8.73 -2.43 13.71
N ALA A 38 -8.29 -1.69 12.69
CA ALA A 38 -9.19 -0.99 11.78
C ALA A 38 -10.04 -1.91 10.86
N GLY A 39 -9.76 -3.23 10.83
CA GLY A 39 -10.49 -4.19 9.99
C GLY A 39 -9.76 -4.63 8.72
N LYS A 40 -8.54 -4.16 8.46
CA LYS A 40 -7.77 -4.42 7.22
C LYS A 40 -7.59 -5.91 6.91
N SER A 41 -7.04 -6.68 7.86
CA SER A 41 -6.83 -8.13 7.69
C SER A 41 -8.15 -8.89 7.58
N THR A 42 -9.21 -8.42 8.26
CA THR A 42 -10.56 -8.99 8.11
C THR A 42 -11.07 -8.80 6.69
N LEU A 43 -10.93 -7.58 6.14
CA LEU A 43 -11.32 -7.30 4.76
C LEU A 43 -10.54 -8.16 3.76
N LEU A 44 -9.22 -8.31 3.97
CA LEU A 44 -8.37 -9.16 3.15
C LEU A 44 -8.81 -10.63 3.20
N ARG A 45 -9.22 -11.12 4.39
CA ARG A 45 -9.74 -12.48 4.56
C ARG A 45 -11.12 -12.68 3.95
N CYS A 46 -11.93 -11.63 3.85
CA CYS A 46 -13.20 -11.71 3.11
C CYS A 46 -12.95 -11.82 1.60
N ILE A 47 -11.93 -11.15 1.04
CA ILE A 47 -11.57 -11.25 -0.38
C ILE A 47 -11.19 -12.68 -0.78
N ASN A 48 -10.43 -13.38 0.06
CA ASN A 48 -9.97 -14.75 -0.23
C ASN A 48 -10.92 -15.84 0.32
N ALA A 49 -12.12 -15.45 0.76
CA ALA A 49 -13.12 -16.34 1.32
C ALA A 49 -12.63 -17.17 2.54
N LEU A 50 -11.66 -16.64 3.32
CA LEU A 50 -11.26 -17.20 4.61
C LEU A 50 -12.19 -16.72 5.74
N GLU A 51 -12.86 -15.59 5.54
CA GLU A 51 -13.90 -15.05 6.40
C GLU A 51 -15.15 -14.75 5.58
N ASP A 52 -16.30 -15.09 6.11
CA ASP A 52 -17.58 -14.68 5.53
C ASP A 52 -17.92 -13.25 5.98
N TYR A 53 -18.72 -12.54 5.19
CA TYR A 53 -19.24 -11.22 5.54
C TYR A 53 -20.76 -11.24 5.66
N ASN A 54 -21.31 -10.31 6.44
CA ASN A 54 -22.75 -10.33 6.79
C ASN A 54 -23.60 -9.75 5.65
N GLU A 55 -23.25 -8.56 5.15
CA GLU A 55 -23.99 -7.83 4.12
C GLU A 55 -23.07 -7.32 3.03
N GLY A 56 -23.67 -6.90 1.92
CA GLY A 56 -22.97 -6.36 0.76
C GLY A 56 -22.52 -7.43 -0.24
N SER A 57 -21.62 -7.04 -1.13
CA SER A 57 -21.11 -7.88 -2.22
C SER A 57 -19.60 -7.74 -2.34
N ILE A 58 -18.89 -8.85 -2.47
CA ILE A 58 -17.47 -8.89 -2.85
C ILE A 58 -17.35 -9.73 -4.12
N LYS A 59 -16.99 -9.08 -5.23
CA LYS A 59 -16.68 -9.76 -6.49
C LYS A 59 -15.18 -9.78 -6.73
N VAL A 60 -14.65 -10.96 -6.93
CA VAL A 60 -13.23 -11.18 -7.30
C VAL A 60 -13.21 -11.84 -8.67
N MET A 61 -12.60 -11.17 -9.67
CA MET A 61 -12.62 -11.65 -11.06
C MET A 61 -14.06 -11.99 -11.52
N ASP A 62 -14.99 -11.08 -11.21
CA ASP A 62 -16.43 -11.16 -11.49
C ASP A 62 -17.19 -12.33 -10.80
N LYS A 63 -16.54 -13.09 -9.93
CA LYS A 63 -17.14 -14.13 -9.11
C LYS A 63 -17.60 -13.54 -7.79
N GLU A 64 -18.88 -13.64 -7.45
CA GLU A 64 -19.41 -13.23 -6.14
C GLU A 64 -18.97 -14.21 -5.06
N VAL A 65 -18.13 -13.74 -4.12
CA VAL A 65 -17.47 -14.59 -3.11
C VAL A 65 -18.48 -15.33 -2.23
N LYS A 66 -19.53 -14.64 -1.81
CA LYS A 66 -20.56 -15.20 -0.90
C LYS A 66 -21.37 -16.35 -1.51
N LEU A 67 -21.48 -16.39 -2.84
CA LEU A 67 -22.23 -17.39 -3.56
C LEU A 67 -21.40 -18.62 -3.94
N LEU A 68 -20.11 -18.63 -3.65
CA LEU A 68 -19.23 -19.75 -4.00
C LEU A 68 -19.46 -20.95 -3.09
N SER A 69 -19.59 -22.12 -3.70
CA SER A 69 -19.50 -23.40 -3.00
C SER A 69 -18.08 -23.60 -2.42
N GLU A 70 -17.89 -24.54 -1.51
CA GLU A 70 -16.55 -24.85 -0.96
C GLU A 70 -15.54 -25.23 -2.07
N LYS A 71 -15.98 -25.90 -3.13
CA LYS A 71 -15.16 -26.15 -4.31
C LYS A 71 -14.83 -24.83 -5.02
N GLY A 72 -15.80 -23.96 -5.20
CA GLY A 72 -15.61 -22.64 -5.81
C GLY A 72 -14.66 -21.73 -5.00
N LYS A 73 -14.74 -21.77 -3.66
CA LYS A 73 -13.79 -21.06 -2.78
C LYS A 73 -12.36 -21.58 -2.92
N ARG A 74 -12.19 -22.91 -3.08
CA ARG A 74 -10.85 -23.49 -3.33
C ARG A 74 -10.29 -23.04 -4.68
N GLU A 75 -11.10 -23.09 -5.75
CA GLU A 75 -10.71 -22.60 -7.07
C GLU A 75 -10.38 -21.10 -7.06
N LEU A 76 -11.15 -20.29 -6.32
CA LEU A 76 -10.84 -18.89 -6.12
C LEU A 76 -9.47 -18.72 -5.47
N ARG A 77 -9.19 -19.44 -4.37
CA ARG A 77 -7.90 -19.38 -3.65
C ARG A 77 -6.70 -19.83 -4.48
N LYS A 78 -6.90 -20.65 -5.52
CA LYS A 78 -5.86 -20.98 -6.48
C LYS A 78 -5.40 -19.76 -7.29
N GLU A 79 -6.34 -18.87 -7.61
CA GLU A 79 -6.09 -17.63 -8.34
C GLU A 79 -5.58 -16.49 -7.43
N LEU A 80 -5.49 -16.73 -6.10
CA LEU A 80 -5.08 -15.77 -5.09
C LEU A 80 -3.86 -16.27 -4.34
N GLY A 81 -2.72 -15.59 -4.49
CA GLY A 81 -1.57 -15.79 -3.60
C GLY A 81 -1.78 -15.02 -2.30
N MET A 82 -1.36 -15.59 -1.17
CA MET A 82 -1.40 -14.89 0.11
C MET A 82 -0.07 -14.93 0.84
N ILE A 83 0.39 -13.76 1.26
CA ILE A 83 1.56 -13.55 2.09
C ILE A 83 1.07 -13.06 3.46
N PHE A 84 1.41 -13.80 4.50
CA PHE A 84 1.00 -13.54 5.88
C PHE A 84 2.07 -12.79 6.65
N GLN A 85 1.69 -12.05 7.67
CA GLN A 85 2.56 -11.30 8.57
C GLN A 85 3.68 -12.15 9.19
N GLY A 86 3.41 -13.38 9.56
CA GLY A 86 4.34 -14.29 10.25
C GLY A 86 5.10 -15.26 9.34
N PHE A 87 5.25 -15.00 8.02
CA PHE A 87 5.84 -15.90 7.02
C PHE A 87 5.08 -17.22 6.84
N ASN A 88 4.62 -17.85 7.91
CA ASN A 88 3.90 -19.12 7.96
C ASN A 88 4.59 -20.26 7.19
N LEU A 89 5.93 -20.33 7.31
CA LEU A 89 6.72 -21.41 6.72
C LEU A 89 6.62 -22.68 7.58
N LEU A 90 6.55 -23.82 6.91
CA LEU A 90 6.60 -25.12 7.58
C LEU A 90 8.03 -25.39 8.07
N SER A 91 8.25 -25.34 9.39
CA SER A 91 9.57 -25.44 10.02
C SER A 91 10.29 -26.75 9.73
N ARG A 92 9.53 -27.85 9.53
CA ARG A 92 10.07 -29.20 9.23
C ARG A 92 10.34 -29.44 7.73
N LYS A 93 10.03 -28.48 6.86
CA LYS A 93 10.26 -28.54 5.42
C LYS A 93 11.36 -27.55 5.04
N ASN A 94 12.20 -27.92 4.09
CA ASN A 94 13.18 -27.00 3.51
C ASN A 94 12.53 -25.94 2.60
N VAL A 95 13.32 -25.02 2.06
CA VAL A 95 12.86 -23.94 1.16
C VAL A 95 12.13 -24.49 -0.04
N PHE A 96 12.74 -25.46 -0.75
CA PHE A 96 12.13 -26.10 -1.93
C PHE A 96 10.76 -26.69 -1.60
N GLN A 97 10.67 -27.45 -0.52
CA GLN A 97 9.42 -28.11 -0.10
C GLN A 97 8.35 -27.11 0.38
N ASN A 98 8.74 -25.96 0.97
CA ASN A 98 7.80 -24.91 1.31
C ASN A 98 7.18 -24.29 0.07
N VAL A 99 7.97 -24.02 -0.98
CA VAL A 99 7.48 -23.46 -2.25
C VAL A 99 6.68 -24.50 -3.06
N ALA A 100 7.08 -25.77 -3.03
CA ALA A 100 6.41 -26.86 -3.72
C ALA A 100 5.02 -27.19 -3.17
N LEU A 101 4.78 -26.91 -1.87
CA LEU A 101 3.58 -27.35 -1.16
C LEU A 101 2.25 -27.05 -1.87
N PRO A 102 1.98 -25.83 -2.38
CA PRO A 102 0.73 -25.57 -3.10
C PRO A 102 0.58 -26.45 -4.35
N LEU A 103 1.66 -26.69 -5.08
CA LEU A 103 1.66 -27.54 -6.29
C LEU A 103 1.41 -29.00 -5.94
N GLU A 104 2.02 -29.50 -4.86
CA GLU A 104 1.79 -30.86 -4.34
C GLU A 104 0.32 -31.06 -3.95
N VAL A 105 -0.27 -30.08 -3.21
CA VAL A 105 -1.68 -30.12 -2.78
C VAL A 105 -2.65 -30.15 -3.96
N TRP A 106 -2.29 -29.47 -5.07
CA TRP A 106 -3.09 -29.46 -6.29
C TRP A 106 -2.78 -30.60 -7.25
N GLY A 107 -1.88 -31.53 -6.87
CA GLY A 107 -1.61 -32.76 -7.61
C GLY A 107 -0.81 -32.59 -8.91
N TYR A 108 0.01 -31.55 -9.00
CA TYR A 108 0.91 -31.36 -10.14
C TYR A 108 1.98 -32.47 -10.16
N ASP A 109 2.46 -32.86 -11.34
CA ASP A 109 3.51 -33.84 -11.48
C ASP A 109 4.87 -33.33 -10.99
N LYS A 110 5.76 -34.27 -10.64
CA LYS A 110 7.07 -33.94 -10.06
C LYS A 110 7.98 -33.15 -11.01
N ALA A 111 7.89 -33.36 -12.31
CA ALA A 111 8.71 -32.66 -13.29
C ALA A 111 8.31 -31.19 -13.36
N PHE A 112 6.99 -30.92 -13.41
CA PHE A 112 6.46 -29.56 -13.35
C PHE A 112 6.82 -28.86 -12.04
N ILE A 113 6.63 -29.54 -10.88
CA ILE A 113 6.98 -28.98 -9.56
C ILE A 113 8.45 -28.59 -9.53
N ASN A 114 9.37 -29.48 -9.94
CA ASN A 114 10.80 -29.19 -9.95
C ASN A 114 11.14 -27.97 -10.80
N LYS A 115 10.61 -27.90 -12.02
CA LYS A 115 10.81 -26.76 -12.91
C LYS A 115 10.31 -25.48 -12.30
N ARG A 116 9.03 -25.47 -11.88
CA ARG A 116 8.37 -24.28 -11.37
C ARG A 116 9.00 -23.74 -10.08
N VAL A 117 9.35 -24.61 -9.14
CA VAL A 117 9.99 -24.20 -7.88
C VAL A 117 11.37 -23.58 -8.15
N ASN A 118 12.18 -24.16 -9.05
CA ASN A 118 13.49 -23.59 -9.38
C ASN A 118 13.35 -22.21 -10.03
N GLU A 119 12.41 -22.01 -10.97
CA GLU A 119 12.11 -20.70 -11.56
C GLU A 119 11.73 -19.66 -10.48
N LEU A 120 10.88 -20.06 -9.53
CA LEU A 120 10.46 -19.17 -8.45
C LEU A 120 11.61 -18.83 -7.49
N LEU A 121 12.47 -19.81 -7.17
CA LEU A 121 13.64 -19.57 -6.33
C LEU A 121 14.66 -18.64 -7.02
N GLU A 122 14.78 -18.72 -8.33
CA GLU A 122 15.58 -17.78 -9.13
C GLU A 122 14.98 -16.36 -9.06
N ILE A 123 13.66 -16.21 -9.29
CA ILE A 123 12.96 -14.91 -9.21
C ILE A 123 13.18 -14.23 -7.85
N VAL A 124 13.14 -14.99 -6.75
CA VAL A 124 13.33 -14.42 -5.41
C VAL A 124 14.78 -14.42 -4.94
N GLY A 125 15.74 -14.88 -5.77
CA GLY A 125 17.18 -14.89 -5.48
C GLY A 125 17.58 -15.86 -4.35
N LEU A 126 16.98 -17.06 -4.31
CA LEU A 126 17.22 -18.08 -3.28
C LEU A 126 17.58 -19.48 -3.82
N SER A 127 18.05 -19.59 -5.08
CA SER A 127 18.39 -20.87 -5.68
C SER A 127 19.38 -21.69 -4.83
N GLU A 128 20.43 -21.05 -4.31
CA GLU A 128 21.46 -21.68 -3.47
C GLU A 128 20.93 -22.12 -2.08
N LYS A 129 19.74 -21.63 -1.68
CA LYS A 129 19.10 -21.92 -0.39
C LYS A 129 18.01 -22.99 -0.48
N ALA A 130 17.82 -23.63 -1.63
CA ALA A 130 16.72 -24.58 -1.86
C ALA A 130 16.63 -25.70 -0.80
N LYS A 131 17.78 -26.16 -0.28
CA LYS A 131 17.88 -27.24 0.72
C LYS A 131 17.86 -26.74 2.17
N SER A 132 18.03 -25.43 2.41
CA SER A 132 18.04 -24.84 3.76
C SER A 132 16.67 -24.94 4.42
N THR A 133 16.65 -25.05 5.74
CA THR A 133 15.45 -25.03 6.57
C THR A 133 15.09 -23.57 6.95
N PRO A 134 13.84 -23.27 7.32
CA PRO A 134 13.48 -21.93 7.78
C PRO A 134 14.31 -21.41 8.97
N ALA A 135 14.83 -22.27 9.82
CA ALA A 135 15.67 -21.87 10.96
C ALA A 135 17.02 -21.26 10.51
N GLU A 136 17.51 -21.66 9.34
CA GLU A 136 18.78 -21.20 8.77
C GLU A 136 18.65 -19.92 7.94
N LEU A 137 17.45 -19.33 7.86
CA LEU A 137 17.15 -18.18 7.04
C LEU A 137 16.99 -16.89 7.85
N SER A 138 17.48 -15.77 7.30
CA SER A 138 17.15 -14.45 7.81
C SER A 138 15.65 -14.12 7.60
N GLY A 139 15.13 -13.09 8.28
CA GLY A 139 13.76 -12.63 8.12
C GLY A 139 13.39 -12.31 6.66
N GLY A 140 14.27 -11.58 5.97
CA GLY A 140 14.09 -11.26 4.56
C GLY A 140 14.10 -12.48 3.64
N GLN A 141 14.97 -13.46 3.92
CA GLN A 141 14.98 -14.73 3.17
C GLN A 141 13.70 -15.53 3.42
N LYS A 142 13.20 -15.60 4.65
CA LYS A 142 11.90 -16.22 4.96
C LYS A 142 10.77 -15.55 4.18
N GLN A 143 10.78 -14.23 4.09
CA GLN A 143 9.79 -13.48 3.34
C GLN A 143 9.86 -13.78 1.84
N ARG A 144 11.06 -13.87 1.27
CA ARG A 144 11.26 -14.27 -0.14
C ARG A 144 10.72 -15.70 -0.41
N VAL A 145 10.90 -16.64 0.51
CA VAL A 145 10.29 -17.98 0.41
C VAL A 145 8.76 -17.90 0.47
N ALA A 146 8.20 -17.07 1.36
CA ALA A 146 6.75 -16.89 1.44
C ALA A 146 6.17 -16.28 0.16
N ILE A 147 6.88 -15.33 -0.47
CA ILE A 147 6.52 -14.76 -1.78
C ILE A 147 6.57 -15.85 -2.87
N ALA A 148 7.67 -16.61 -2.96
CA ALA A 148 7.80 -17.69 -3.94
C ALA A 148 6.68 -18.73 -3.80
N ARG A 149 6.35 -19.14 -2.57
CA ARG A 149 5.23 -20.03 -2.28
C ARG A 149 3.88 -19.46 -2.71
N ALA A 150 3.65 -18.17 -2.47
CA ALA A 150 2.41 -17.50 -2.86
C ALA A 150 2.26 -17.43 -4.39
N LEU A 151 3.36 -17.39 -5.14
CA LEU A 151 3.40 -17.36 -6.61
C LEU A 151 3.34 -18.75 -7.27
N ALA A 152 3.40 -19.83 -6.49
CA ALA A 152 3.56 -21.20 -7.02
C ALA A 152 2.45 -21.58 -8.02
N LEU A 153 1.21 -21.22 -7.72
CA LEU A 153 0.03 -21.54 -8.55
C LEU A 153 -0.30 -20.48 -9.61
N GLU A 154 0.64 -19.58 -9.93
CA GLU A 154 0.43 -18.49 -10.90
C GLU A 154 -0.80 -17.62 -10.61
N PRO A 155 -0.88 -17.05 -9.41
CA PRO A 155 -2.06 -16.29 -9.02
C PRO A 155 -2.20 -15.01 -9.87
N LYS A 156 -3.46 -14.56 -10.05
CA LYS A 156 -3.77 -13.27 -10.69
C LYS A 156 -3.76 -12.12 -9.70
N ILE A 157 -3.92 -12.42 -8.43
CA ILE A 157 -3.93 -11.45 -7.33
C ILE A 157 -3.02 -11.93 -6.21
N LEU A 158 -2.19 -11.05 -5.68
CA LEU A 158 -1.37 -11.29 -4.50
C LEU A 158 -1.87 -10.44 -3.34
N LEU A 159 -2.26 -11.07 -2.26
CA LEU A 159 -2.74 -10.44 -1.04
C LEU A 159 -1.62 -10.44 0.00
N CYS A 160 -1.18 -9.26 0.44
CA CYS A 160 -0.07 -9.08 1.38
C CYS A 160 -0.62 -8.53 2.71
N ASP A 161 -0.70 -9.37 3.74
CA ASP A 161 -1.13 -8.97 5.08
C ASP A 161 0.09 -8.63 5.92
N GLU A 162 0.40 -7.32 6.05
CA GLU A 162 1.55 -6.78 6.79
C GLU A 162 2.90 -7.49 6.47
N ALA A 163 3.14 -7.75 5.19
CA ALA A 163 4.23 -8.58 4.68
C ALA A 163 5.65 -8.07 5.04
N THR A 164 5.80 -6.85 5.55
CA THR A 164 7.09 -6.23 5.89
C THR A 164 7.22 -5.82 7.35
N SER A 165 6.18 -6.02 8.18
CA SER A 165 6.14 -5.50 9.56
C SER A 165 7.21 -6.07 10.50
N ALA A 166 7.74 -7.25 10.19
CA ALA A 166 8.79 -7.93 10.98
C ALA A 166 10.20 -7.77 10.39
N LEU A 167 10.38 -6.86 9.42
CA LEU A 167 11.66 -6.67 8.71
C LEU A 167 12.28 -5.33 9.05
N ASP A 168 13.62 -5.27 8.98
CA ASP A 168 14.36 -4.01 9.06
C ASP A 168 14.10 -3.13 7.83
N PRO A 169 14.37 -1.81 7.90
CA PRO A 169 14.05 -0.87 6.81
C PRO A 169 14.74 -1.19 5.48
N LYS A 170 15.98 -1.70 5.51
CA LYS A 170 16.73 -2.07 4.29
C LYS A 170 16.09 -3.28 3.63
N THR A 171 15.87 -4.33 4.40
CA THR A 171 15.21 -5.56 3.93
C THR A 171 13.79 -5.28 3.43
N THR A 172 13.06 -4.37 4.10
CA THR A 172 11.73 -3.92 3.65
C THR A 172 11.80 -3.34 2.23
N LYS A 173 12.74 -2.43 1.96
CA LYS A 173 12.93 -1.85 0.61
C LYS A 173 13.20 -2.93 -0.44
N ASP A 174 14.06 -3.90 -0.12
CA ASP A 174 14.40 -5.00 -1.05
C ASP A 174 13.18 -5.89 -1.36
N ILE A 175 12.34 -6.17 -0.36
CA ILE A 175 11.09 -6.93 -0.54
C ILE A 175 10.07 -6.15 -1.36
N LEU A 176 9.93 -4.83 -1.11
CA LEU A 176 9.01 -3.99 -1.87
C LEU A 176 9.44 -3.86 -3.34
N SER A 177 10.74 -3.70 -3.60
CA SER A 177 11.27 -3.71 -4.97
C SER A 177 11.01 -5.05 -5.67
N LEU A 178 11.17 -6.17 -4.97
CA LEU A 178 10.83 -7.49 -5.50
C LEU A 178 9.33 -7.60 -5.84
N LEU A 179 8.43 -7.12 -5.00
CA LEU A 179 6.99 -7.12 -5.27
C LEU A 179 6.63 -6.23 -6.47
N GLU A 180 7.27 -5.07 -6.60
CA GLU A 180 7.10 -4.19 -7.75
C GLU A 180 7.57 -4.85 -9.05
N ASP A 181 8.73 -5.51 -9.04
CA ASP A 181 9.26 -6.26 -10.18
C ASP A 181 8.32 -7.41 -10.59
N ILE A 182 7.78 -8.14 -9.61
CA ILE A 182 6.81 -9.21 -9.83
C ILE A 182 5.53 -8.63 -10.46
N ASN A 183 5.00 -7.50 -9.93
CA ASN A 183 3.84 -6.85 -10.52
C ASN A 183 4.10 -6.44 -11.98
N LYS A 184 5.22 -5.77 -12.26
CA LYS A 184 5.59 -5.31 -13.62
C LYS A 184 5.80 -6.48 -14.60
N LYS A 185 6.50 -7.53 -14.16
CA LYS A 185 6.84 -8.68 -15.05
C LYS A 185 5.67 -9.62 -15.30
N LEU A 186 4.85 -9.87 -14.28
CA LEU A 186 3.77 -10.85 -14.36
C LEU A 186 2.38 -10.20 -14.55
N GLY A 187 2.25 -8.89 -14.46
CA GLY A 187 0.98 -8.16 -14.61
C GLY A 187 -0.05 -8.49 -13.51
N ILE A 188 0.39 -9.03 -12.37
CA ILE A 188 -0.50 -9.44 -11.27
C ILE A 188 -0.96 -8.22 -10.46
N THR A 189 -2.19 -8.28 -9.95
CA THR A 189 -2.73 -7.29 -9.02
C THR A 189 -2.17 -7.56 -7.62
N ILE A 190 -1.72 -6.53 -6.90
CA ILE A 190 -1.22 -6.69 -5.52
C ILE A 190 -2.05 -5.83 -4.58
N VAL A 191 -2.55 -6.42 -3.50
CA VAL A 191 -3.23 -5.71 -2.41
C VAL A 191 -2.32 -5.77 -1.18
N VAL A 192 -1.85 -4.60 -0.72
CA VAL A 192 -0.93 -4.49 0.41
C VAL A 192 -1.67 -3.90 1.60
N VAL A 193 -1.81 -4.68 2.66
CA VAL A 193 -2.27 -4.20 3.96
C VAL A 193 -1.07 -3.74 4.77
N THR A 194 -1.07 -2.51 5.24
CA THR A 194 0.02 -1.96 6.04
C THR A 194 -0.43 -0.77 6.90
N HIS A 195 0.35 -0.48 7.93
CA HIS A 195 0.30 0.78 8.69
C HIS A 195 1.58 1.61 8.46
N GLN A 196 2.53 1.13 7.65
CA GLN A 196 3.81 1.79 7.35
C GLN A 196 3.68 2.64 6.10
N MET A 197 3.88 3.96 6.24
CA MET A 197 3.73 4.91 5.12
C MET A 197 4.82 4.75 4.07
N GLU A 198 6.02 4.32 4.46
CA GLU A 198 7.13 4.04 3.56
C GLU A 198 6.77 2.97 2.52
N VAL A 199 6.02 1.94 2.95
CA VAL A 199 5.51 0.89 2.05
C VAL A 199 4.58 1.48 1.00
N VAL A 200 3.65 2.33 1.44
CA VAL A 200 2.68 2.98 0.57
C VAL A 200 3.37 3.87 -0.46
N LYS A 201 4.27 4.74 0.01
CA LYS A 201 5.01 5.69 -0.83
C LYS A 201 5.89 4.98 -1.86
N GLN A 202 6.46 3.83 -1.50
CA GLN A 202 7.39 3.12 -2.37
C GLN A 202 6.70 2.39 -3.52
N ILE A 203 5.57 1.70 -3.29
CA ILE A 203 5.00 0.81 -4.32
C ILE A 203 3.52 1.03 -4.65
N CYS A 204 2.70 1.63 -3.77
CA CYS A 204 1.26 1.72 -4.02
C CYS A 204 0.92 2.79 -5.06
N GLN A 205 0.04 2.45 -5.99
CA GLN A 205 -0.51 3.38 -6.99
C GLN A 205 -1.76 4.07 -6.46
N LYS A 206 -2.61 3.30 -5.78
CA LYS A 206 -3.79 3.79 -5.07
C LYS A 206 -3.79 3.32 -3.64
N VAL A 207 -4.48 4.06 -2.81
CA VAL A 207 -4.61 3.75 -1.38
C VAL A 207 -6.04 4.00 -0.92
N ALA A 208 -6.44 3.23 0.09
CA ALA A 208 -7.62 3.51 0.89
C ALA A 208 -7.26 3.50 2.37
N LEU A 209 -7.71 4.52 3.11
CA LEU A 209 -7.55 4.60 4.55
C LEU A 209 -8.79 4.02 5.24
N LEU A 210 -8.59 2.95 5.99
CA LEU A 210 -9.60 2.30 6.81
C LEU A 210 -9.45 2.77 8.26
N GLN A 211 -10.50 3.34 8.83
CA GLN A 211 -10.53 3.79 10.23
C GLN A 211 -11.86 3.41 10.87
N GLY A 212 -11.80 2.67 11.99
CA GLY A 212 -13.00 2.26 12.72
C GLY A 212 -14.02 1.47 11.91
N GLY A 213 -13.57 0.71 10.91
CA GLY A 213 -14.41 -0.13 10.04
C GLY A 213 -15.04 0.59 8.85
N VAL A 214 -14.68 1.85 8.57
CA VAL A 214 -15.14 2.61 7.40
C VAL A 214 -13.96 3.11 6.57
N LEU A 215 -14.17 3.33 5.28
CA LEU A 215 -13.22 4.03 4.42
C LEU A 215 -13.37 5.54 4.62
N VAL A 216 -12.29 6.21 5.01
CA VAL A 216 -12.28 7.66 5.27
C VAL A 216 -11.52 8.45 4.20
N ALA A 217 -10.71 7.80 3.39
CA ALA A 217 -10.08 8.40 2.21
C ALA A 217 -9.76 7.30 1.19
N GLU A 218 -9.86 7.59 -0.11
CA GLU A 218 -9.44 6.74 -1.21
C GLU A 218 -8.99 7.58 -2.39
N GLY A 219 -7.92 7.15 -3.08
CA GLY A 219 -7.44 7.84 -4.27
C GLY A 219 -6.05 7.38 -4.70
N LYS A 220 -5.46 8.07 -5.68
CA LYS A 220 -4.05 7.84 -6.02
C LYS A 220 -3.18 8.20 -4.82
N ALA A 221 -2.15 7.39 -4.58
CA ALA A 221 -1.30 7.57 -3.39
C ALA A 221 -0.74 9.00 -3.32
N GLU A 222 -0.18 9.50 -4.42
CA GLU A 222 0.37 10.86 -4.48
C GLU A 222 -0.67 11.95 -4.21
N GLU A 223 -1.92 11.81 -4.68
CA GLU A 223 -2.97 12.82 -4.48
C GLU A 223 -3.46 12.82 -3.02
N VAL A 224 -3.69 11.64 -2.46
CA VAL A 224 -4.16 11.46 -1.07
C VAL A 224 -3.15 11.99 -0.06
N PHE A 225 -1.84 11.82 -0.33
CA PHE A 225 -0.78 12.32 0.56
C PHE A 225 -0.37 13.77 0.28
N LEU A 226 -0.55 14.26 -0.94
CA LEU A 226 -0.27 15.66 -1.25
C LEU A 226 -1.26 16.60 -0.56
N ARG A 227 -2.54 16.20 -0.52
CA ARG A 227 -3.62 16.91 0.14
C ARG A 227 -4.34 16.01 1.15
N PRO A 228 -3.72 15.72 2.27
CA PRO A 228 -4.32 14.82 3.24
C PRO A 228 -5.59 15.45 3.84
N GLU A 229 -6.70 14.73 3.74
CA GLU A 229 -7.91 15.04 4.50
C GLU A 229 -7.61 15.01 6.01
N VAL A 230 -8.45 15.64 6.80
CA VAL A 230 -8.29 15.72 8.28
C VAL A 230 -8.06 14.35 8.90
N SER A 231 -8.76 13.33 8.44
CA SER A 231 -8.59 11.94 8.90
C SER A 231 -7.19 11.39 8.62
N LEU A 232 -6.62 11.71 7.45
CA LEU A 232 -5.27 11.29 7.09
C LEU A 232 -4.21 12.13 7.81
N LYS A 233 -4.39 13.44 7.95
CA LYS A 233 -3.52 14.32 8.78
C LYS A 233 -3.42 13.75 10.20
N LYS A 234 -4.56 13.39 10.80
CA LYS A 234 -4.63 12.77 12.12
C LYS A 234 -3.92 11.39 12.17
N PHE A 235 -4.09 10.59 11.12
CA PHE A 235 -3.42 9.28 11.02
C PHE A 235 -1.90 9.42 10.89
N LEU A 236 -1.43 10.47 10.20
CA LEU A 236 0.00 10.78 10.01
C LEU A 236 0.63 11.47 11.24
N GLY A 237 -0.16 11.90 12.22
CA GLY A 237 0.30 12.72 13.36
C GLY A 237 0.64 14.16 12.96
N GLU A 238 0.11 14.65 11.84
CA GLU A 238 0.39 16.00 11.29
C GLU A 238 -0.62 17.07 11.77
N LEU A 239 -1.26 16.88 12.91
CA LEU A 239 -2.29 17.84 13.42
C LEU A 239 -1.74 18.97 14.29
N ASP A 240 -0.45 18.99 14.60
CA ASP A 240 0.12 20.02 15.47
C ASP A 240 0.64 21.21 14.65
N ASP A 241 -0.29 22.12 14.29
CA ASP A 241 0.04 23.47 13.81
C ASP A 241 0.54 24.40 14.95
N ASP A 242 0.70 23.88 16.17
CA ASP A 242 1.18 24.63 17.35
C ASP A 242 2.62 25.17 17.20
N THR A 243 3.36 24.68 16.21
CA THR A 243 4.73 25.15 15.91
C THR A 243 4.77 26.30 14.90
N LEU A 244 3.66 26.63 14.26
CA LEU A 244 3.60 27.70 13.28
C LEU A 244 3.58 29.08 13.94
N PRO A 245 4.19 30.11 13.31
CA PRO A 245 4.07 31.48 13.77
C PRO A 245 2.60 31.90 13.89
N ARG A 246 2.27 32.59 15.00
CA ARG A 246 0.92 33.13 15.24
C ARG A 246 0.69 34.48 14.56
N GLU A 247 1.76 35.19 14.24
CA GLU A 247 1.71 36.45 13.51
C GLU A 247 1.90 36.24 12.02
N GLY A 248 1.21 37.01 11.19
CA GLY A 248 1.23 36.88 9.73
C GLY A 248 0.31 35.76 9.21
N VAL A 249 0.50 35.35 7.96
CA VAL A 249 -0.27 34.33 7.27
C VAL A 249 0.61 33.14 6.94
N ASN A 250 0.24 31.96 7.39
CA ASN A 250 0.90 30.71 7.04
C ASN A 250 0.25 30.14 5.79
N ILE A 251 1.04 29.92 4.75
CA ILE A 251 0.60 29.37 3.47
C ILE A 251 1.38 28.09 3.20
N LYS A 252 0.69 26.97 3.10
CA LYS A 252 1.24 25.68 2.70
C LYS A 252 1.10 25.52 1.19
N LEU A 253 2.23 25.33 0.53
CA LEU A 253 2.36 25.14 -0.92
C LEU A 253 2.62 23.67 -1.22
N PHE A 254 1.98 23.17 -2.27
CA PHE A 254 2.13 21.78 -2.72
C PHE A 254 2.75 21.76 -4.11
N PHE A 255 3.87 21.06 -4.25
CA PHE A 255 4.62 20.94 -5.48
C PHE A 255 4.47 19.52 -6.03
N PRO A 256 3.66 19.31 -7.09
CA PRO A 256 3.66 18.06 -7.84
C PRO A 256 5.00 17.86 -8.54
N SER A 257 5.31 16.61 -8.94
CA SER A 257 6.62 16.18 -9.46
C SER A 257 7.19 17.07 -10.56
N ASP A 258 6.34 17.60 -11.42
CA ASP A 258 6.75 18.36 -12.61
C ASP A 258 7.10 19.83 -12.30
N SER A 259 6.82 20.29 -11.08
CA SER A 259 7.06 21.67 -10.63
C SER A 259 8.12 21.81 -9.53
N SER A 260 8.66 20.69 -9.03
CA SER A 260 9.63 20.69 -7.92
C SER A 260 10.99 21.33 -8.27
N GLU A 261 11.33 21.45 -9.56
CA GLU A 261 12.57 22.06 -10.05
C GLU A 261 12.46 23.57 -10.33
N ASN A 262 11.25 24.14 -10.23
CA ASN A 262 11.04 25.56 -10.49
C ASN A 262 11.44 26.43 -9.31
N ALA A 263 12.29 27.44 -9.54
CA ALA A 263 12.66 28.44 -8.56
C ALA A 263 11.51 29.42 -8.22
N LEU A 264 10.27 28.87 -8.05
CA LEU A 264 9.06 29.64 -7.87
C LEU A 264 9.16 30.61 -6.69
N ILE A 265 9.58 30.10 -5.54
CA ILE A 265 9.61 30.85 -4.27
C ILE A 265 10.57 32.02 -4.35
N THR A 266 11.76 31.79 -4.89
CA THR A 266 12.75 32.86 -5.06
C THR A 266 12.38 33.86 -6.15
N LYS A 267 11.64 33.43 -7.18
CA LYS A 267 11.06 34.34 -8.19
C LYS A 267 9.97 35.19 -7.57
N MET A 268 9.04 34.60 -6.82
CA MET A 268 7.99 35.30 -6.10
C MET A 268 8.56 36.41 -5.20
N ALA A 269 9.54 36.08 -4.35
CA ALA A 269 10.17 37.06 -3.47
C ALA A 269 10.75 38.25 -4.23
N ARG A 270 11.42 38.01 -5.37
CA ARG A 270 12.04 39.06 -6.18
C ARG A 270 11.04 39.88 -6.99
N GLU A 271 10.04 39.23 -7.59
CA GLU A 271 9.04 39.90 -8.42
C GLU A 271 8.07 40.74 -7.60
N LEU A 272 7.70 40.28 -6.40
CA LEU A 272 6.82 41.00 -5.49
C LEU A 272 7.58 41.91 -4.50
N ASN A 273 8.92 41.80 -4.47
CA ASN A 273 9.77 42.53 -3.51
C ASN A 273 9.32 42.36 -2.05
N ILE A 274 9.06 41.10 -1.66
CA ILE A 274 8.60 40.73 -0.32
C ILE A 274 9.58 39.81 0.39
N ASP A 275 9.61 39.92 1.71
CA ASP A 275 10.30 38.97 2.60
C ASP A 275 9.30 38.01 3.19
N PHE A 276 9.67 36.75 3.36
CA PHE A 276 8.90 35.73 4.04
C PHE A 276 9.79 34.75 4.80
N SER A 277 9.24 34.09 5.78
CA SER A 277 9.93 33.02 6.50
C SER A 277 9.52 31.65 5.97
N ILE A 278 10.48 30.73 5.82
CA ILE A 278 10.20 29.31 5.58
C ILE A 278 10.02 28.66 6.97
N VAL A 279 8.81 28.23 7.27
CA VAL A 279 8.45 27.67 8.57
C VAL A 279 8.22 26.17 8.56
N GLY A 280 8.27 25.56 7.39
CA GLY A 280 8.22 24.11 7.22
C GLY A 280 8.47 23.71 5.78
N GLY A 281 8.96 22.48 5.59
CA GLY A 281 9.17 21.95 4.24
C GLY A 281 9.51 20.48 4.25
N LYS A 282 9.04 19.75 3.23
CA LYS A 282 9.25 18.31 3.10
C LYS A 282 9.33 17.93 1.62
N LEU A 283 10.30 17.12 1.27
CA LEU A 283 10.38 16.44 -0.02
C LEU A 283 10.18 14.95 0.21
N GLU A 284 9.23 14.37 -0.49
CA GLU A 284 8.89 12.96 -0.36
C GLU A 284 8.86 12.28 -1.71
N LYS A 285 9.44 11.09 -1.76
CA LYS A 285 9.43 10.26 -2.96
C LYS A 285 8.25 9.30 -2.92
N PHE A 286 7.39 9.37 -3.94
CA PHE A 286 6.31 8.44 -4.19
C PHE A 286 6.61 7.69 -5.49
N ARG A 287 7.08 6.44 -5.37
CA ARG A 287 7.52 5.64 -6.53
C ARG A 287 8.56 6.42 -7.35
N ASP A 288 8.23 6.80 -8.59
CA ASP A 288 9.12 7.54 -9.50
C ASP A 288 8.95 9.07 -9.42
N LYS A 289 8.02 9.56 -8.59
CA LYS A 289 7.68 10.97 -8.45
C LYS A 289 8.23 11.55 -7.15
N VAL A 290 8.70 12.78 -7.18
CA VAL A 290 9.07 13.55 -5.98
C VAL A 290 8.00 14.60 -5.76
N LEU A 291 7.37 14.59 -4.60
CA LEU A 291 6.40 15.58 -4.16
C LEU A 291 7.02 16.47 -3.10
N GLY A 292 6.75 17.78 -3.18
CA GLY A 292 7.22 18.74 -2.22
C GLY A 292 6.07 19.44 -1.51
N THR A 293 6.26 19.73 -0.23
CA THR A 293 5.45 20.72 0.49
C THR A 293 6.37 21.76 1.09
N LEU A 294 5.95 23.02 1.06
CA LEU A 294 6.65 24.13 1.70
C LEU A 294 5.62 24.99 2.41
N THR A 295 5.88 25.28 3.67
CA THR A 295 5.07 26.23 4.43
C THR A 295 5.86 27.51 4.60
N ILE A 296 5.29 28.63 4.12
CA ILE A 296 5.85 29.96 4.27
C ILE A 296 4.96 30.78 5.19
N ASN A 297 5.57 31.72 5.92
CA ASN A 297 4.87 32.73 6.69
C ASN A 297 5.18 34.10 6.06
N ILE A 298 4.13 34.84 5.72
CA ILE A 298 4.18 36.15 5.10
C ILE A 298 3.50 37.19 6.00
N ASN A 299 3.79 38.48 5.78
CA ASN A 299 3.02 39.54 6.42
C ASN A 299 1.59 39.59 5.88
N GLU A 300 0.62 39.94 6.76
CA GLU A 300 -0.79 40.05 6.37
C GLU A 300 -1.00 41.06 5.23
N LYS A 301 -0.24 42.15 5.19
CA LYS A 301 -0.30 43.16 4.13
C LYS A 301 0.02 42.63 2.72
N ASP A 302 0.84 41.55 2.62
CA ASP A 302 1.33 41.03 1.36
C ASP A 302 0.42 39.84 0.86
N ARG A 303 -0.58 39.46 1.64
CA ARG A 303 -1.45 38.32 1.42
C ARG A 303 -2.13 38.33 0.04
N GLU A 304 -2.80 39.42 -0.31
CA GLU A 304 -3.56 39.47 -1.56
C GLU A 304 -2.66 39.32 -2.81
N GLU A 305 -1.51 39.99 -2.77
CA GLU A 305 -0.55 39.97 -3.88
C GLU A 305 0.10 38.58 -4.04
N VAL A 306 0.49 37.96 -2.94
CA VAL A 306 1.03 36.60 -2.92
C VAL A 306 0.00 35.58 -3.41
N MET A 307 -1.25 35.66 -2.93
CA MET A 307 -2.32 34.77 -3.35
C MET A 307 -2.61 34.88 -4.86
N LYS A 308 -2.63 36.11 -5.38
CA LYS A 308 -2.81 36.37 -6.81
C LYS A 308 -1.65 35.79 -7.63
N TYR A 309 -0.43 35.98 -7.18
CA TYR A 309 0.77 35.46 -7.85
C TYR A 309 0.76 33.94 -7.91
N LEU A 310 0.50 33.27 -6.78
CA LEU A 310 0.49 31.80 -6.69
C LEU A 310 -0.66 31.18 -7.51
N SER A 311 -1.84 31.79 -7.49
CA SER A 311 -2.99 31.36 -8.29
C SER A 311 -2.72 31.45 -9.79
N ALA A 312 -1.99 32.50 -10.25
CA ALA A 312 -1.60 32.65 -11.65
C ALA A 312 -0.58 31.63 -12.14
N LYS A 313 0.03 30.85 -11.22
CA LYS A 313 1.02 29.79 -11.53
C LYS A 313 0.46 28.37 -11.34
N ASP A 314 -0.86 28.23 -11.18
CA ASP A 314 -1.55 26.95 -10.92
C ASP A 314 -0.95 26.16 -9.73
N ILE A 315 -0.44 26.88 -8.72
CA ILE A 315 0.10 26.28 -7.51
C ILE A 315 -1.04 25.88 -6.58
N ILE A 316 -0.98 24.64 -6.15
CA ILE A 316 -1.88 24.13 -5.14
C ILE A 316 -1.46 24.66 -3.78
N LEU A 317 -2.34 25.32 -3.06
CA LEU A 317 -2.05 25.91 -1.77
C LEU A 317 -3.18 25.74 -0.75
N GLU A 318 -2.84 25.85 0.54
CA GLU A 318 -3.74 25.86 1.69
C GLU A 318 -3.29 27.00 2.61
N VAL A 319 -4.22 27.86 3.05
CA VAL A 319 -3.96 28.85 4.10
C VAL A 319 -4.25 28.17 5.42
N LEU A 320 -3.26 28.17 6.34
CA LEU A 320 -3.32 27.48 7.63
C LEU A 320 -3.78 28.41 8.73
#